data_bf0ef953d34585bb5fb5ba709a9a914d
#
_entry.id   bf0ef953d34585bb5fb5ba709a9a914d
#
_cell.length_a   1.000
_cell.length_b   1.000
_cell.length_c   1.000
_cell.angle_alpha   90.00
_cell.angle_beta   90.00
_cell.angle_gamma   90.00
#
_symmetry.space_group_name_H-M   'P 1'
#
loop_
_entity.id
_entity.type
_entity.pdbx_description
1 polymer ?
#
loop_
_entity_poly.entity_id
_entity_poly.type
_entity_poly.pdbx_seq_one_letter_code
_entity_poly.pdbx_strand_id
1 'polypeptide(L)'
;MSMNKPLIDIFVPLYKPDPHFLKCALDSIKHQTEDRFAVFINDDCSQSDVEAIVKPYLTDSRFSFTHNVKRLGIGSNWNACLSFGQAPYIQFLFQDDHWYTPYLRRCLEIFAQNPSIGFVSVDHMYEYEKGIDGASIYESWRDLRRTHLAPGLHNGTKFLRWWINRDLHPNMIGEPSFVMMKRDVVERTGFFREDMTQSLDVEYWTRLLQNTNWYFLDEELGAFRVHAKGASAKNQREGMGLFERLQCLNLLAKMVPEAAVARDRALVSMVAKFFSRITDRKKISVKGSGEFRRFCLRHPLVVGKAMLRSILR
;
A
#
# COMPACT_ATOMS: atom_id res chain seq x y z
N MET A 1 -19.88 32.78 3.57
CA MET A 1 -20.38 31.39 3.49
C MET A 1 -19.56 30.56 4.46
N SER A 2 -20.21 29.89 5.43
CA SER A 2 -19.49 28.98 6.33
C SER A 2 -18.89 27.87 5.47
N MET A 3 -17.56 27.78 5.36
CA MET A 3 -16.92 26.64 4.70
C MET A 3 -17.32 25.39 5.48
N ASN A 4 -18.04 24.48 4.84
CA ASN A 4 -18.37 23.20 5.44
C ASN A 4 -17.04 22.51 5.82
N LYS A 5 -16.92 22.12 7.10
CA LYS A 5 -15.73 21.41 7.58
C LYS A 5 -15.45 20.19 6.70
N PRO A 6 -14.22 19.98 6.23
CA PRO A 6 -13.92 18.85 5.37
C PRO A 6 -14.23 17.53 6.10
N LEU A 7 -14.78 16.57 5.35
CA LEU A 7 -15.02 15.20 5.81
C LEU A 7 -13.83 14.28 5.51
N ILE A 8 -13.05 14.58 4.48
CA ILE A 8 -11.98 13.74 3.99
C ILE A 8 -10.70 14.57 3.89
N ASP A 9 -9.63 14.10 4.51
CA ASP A 9 -8.28 14.59 4.23
C ASP A 9 -7.65 13.67 3.17
N ILE A 10 -7.31 14.26 2.01
CA ILE A 10 -6.68 13.57 0.90
C ILE A 10 -5.19 13.88 0.92
N PHE A 11 -4.37 12.86 1.04
CA PHE A 11 -2.92 12.97 1.06
C PHE A 11 -2.31 12.55 -0.27
N VAL A 12 -1.49 13.42 -0.86
CA VAL A 12 -0.80 13.19 -2.13
C VAL A 12 0.72 13.29 -1.89
N PRO A 13 1.36 12.18 -1.45
CA PRO A 13 2.80 12.15 -1.27
C PRO A 13 3.51 12.10 -2.62
N LEU A 14 4.46 13.00 -2.84
CA LEU A 14 5.21 13.13 -4.09
C LEU A 14 6.68 12.83 -3.91
N TYR A 15 7.30 12.26 -4.94
CA TYR A 15 8.74 12.21 -5.14
C TYR A 15 9.07 12.03 -6.61
N LYS A 16 9.67 13.05 -7.24
CA LYS A 16 10.04 13.07 -8.67
C LYS A 16 8.90 12.59 -9.56
N PRO A 17 7.71 13.19 -9.44
CA PRO A 17 6.55 12.76 -10.20
C PRO A 17 6.75 12.95 -11.70
N ASP A 18 6.12 12.10 -12.50
CA ASP A 18 5.88 12.40 -13.91
C ASP A 18 4.84 13.52 -14.00
N PRO A 19 5.12 14.63 -14.71
CA PRO A 19 4.19 15.78 -14.76
C PRO A 19 2.81 15.45 -15.32
N HIS A 20 2.73 14.55 -16.28
CA HIS A 20 1.46 14.14 -16.88
C HIS A 20 0.65 13.28 -15.89
N PHE A 21 1.29 12.34 -15.21
CA PHE A 21 0.62 11.47 -14.25
C PHE A 21 0.13 12.27 -13.03
N LEU A 22 0.98 13.15 -12.48
CA LEU A 22 0.58 14.00 -11.37
C LEU A 22 -0.60 14.90 -11.75
N LYS A 23 -0.61 15.47 -12.97
CA LYS A 23 -1.75 16.26 -13.45
C LYS A 23 -3.01 15.41 -13.49
N CYS A 24 -2.97 14.19 -14.04
CA CYS A 24 -4.12 13.28 -14.07
C CYS A 24 -4.62 12.96 -12.64
N ALA A 25 -3.73 12.72 -11.69
CA ALA A 25 -4.07 12.46 -10.29
C ALA A 25 -4.82 13.68 -9.68
N LEU A 26 -4.25 14.88 -9.78
CA LEU A 26 -4.83 16.09 -9.20
C LEU A 26 -6.16 16.48 -9.88
N ASP A 27 -6.25 16.34 -11.21
CA ASP A 27 -7.51 16.55 -11.95
C ASP A 27 -8.58 15.56 -11.48
N SER A 28 -8.24 14.30 -11.20
CA SER A 28 -9.18 13.29 -10.72
C SER A 28 -9.76 13.63 -9.34
N ILE A 29 -8.99 14.27 -8.47
CA ILE A 29 -9.48 14.79 -7.19
C ILE A 29 -10.44 15.96 -7.44
N LYS A 30 -10.06 16.90 -8.28
CA LYS A 30 -10.84 18.12 -8.56
C LYS A 30 -12.22 17.80 -9.12
N HIS A 31 -12.34 16.71 -9.88
CA HIS A 31 -13.59 16.32 -10.54
C HIS A 31 -14.46 15.33 -9.70
N GLN A 32 -14.15 15.11 -8.44
CA GLN A 32 -14.99 14.28 -7.57
C GLN A 32 -16.37 14.91 -7.34
N THR A 33 -17.40 14.07 -7.19
CA THR A 33 -18.78 14.50 -6.88
C THR A 33 -18.98 14.83 -5.39
N GLU A 34 -18.09 14.40 -4.51
CA GLU A 34 -18.02 14.86 -3.13
C GLU A 34 -17.05 16.04 -3.06
N ASP A 35 -17.44 17.15 -2.47
CA ASP A 35 -16.64 18.39 -2.41
C ASP A 35 -16.12 18.74 -1.01
N ARG A 36 -16.56 18.01 0.04
CA ARG A 36 -16.15 18.24 1.43
C ARG A 36 -14.82 17.57 1.75
N PHE A 37 -13.77 17.91 1.03
CA PHE A 37 -12.43 17.42 1.26
C PHE A 37 -11.40 18.53 1.37
N ALA A 38 -10.26 18.22 1.99
CA ALA A 38 -9.03 19.00 1.95
C ALA A 38 -7.91 18.15 1.34
N VAL A 39 -7.04 18.75 0.52
CA VAL A 39 -5.94 18.08 -0.17
C VAL A 39 -4.60 18.60 0.36
N PHE A 40 -3.77 17.67 0.80
CA PHE A 40 -2.43 17.94 1.30
C PHE A 40 -1.41 17.27 0.38
N ILE A 41 -0.78 18.07 -0.47
CA ILE A 41 0.26 17.62 -1.38
C ILE A 41 1.60 17.81 -0.67
N ASN A 42 2.37 16.73 -0.48
CA ASN A 42 3.65 16.79 0.22
C ASN A 42 4.77 16.22 -0.64
N ASP A 43 5.69 17.08 -1.07
CA ASP A 43 6.85 16.68 -1.88
C ASP A 43 8.05 16.26 -1.02
N ASP A 44 8.57 15.06 -1.28
CA ASP A 44 9.71 14.47 -0.56
C ASP A 44 11.06 14.96 -1.11
N CYS A 45 11.22 16.29 -1.16
CA CYS A 45 12.45 16.94 -1.61
C CYS A 45 12.84 16.53 -3.05
N SER A 46 11.92 16.65 -3.99
CA SER A 46 12.20 16.48 -5.42
C SER A 46 13.12 17.61 -5.93
N GLN A 47 14.03 17.25 -6.82
CA GLN A 47 14.92 18.24 -7.49
C GLN A 47 14.27 18.83 -8.77
N SER A 48 13.06 18.39 -9.10
CA SER A 48 12.26 18.89 -10.23
C SER A 48 11.34 20.02 -9.75
N ASP A 49 10.91 20.87 -10.68
CA ASP A 49 9.96 21.96 -10.40
C ASP A 49 8.54 21.40 -10.22
N VAL A 50 8.30 20.73 -9.08
CA VAL A 50 6.99 20.20 -8.70
C VAL A 50 6.01 21.33 -8.44
N GLU A 51 6.48 22.46 -7.91
CA GLU A 51 5.66 23.62 -7.59
C GLU A 51 4.95 24.18 -8.83
N ALA A 52 5.64 24.25 -9.97
CA ALA A 52 5.03 24.71 -11.23
C ALA A 52 3.86 23.82 -11.67
N ILE A 53 3.94 22.50 -11.41
CA ILE A 53 2.85 21.57 -11.75
C ILE A 53 1.66 21.74 -10.79
N VAL A 54 1.92 21.97 -9.51
CA VAL A 54 0.89 22.06 -8.46
C VAL A 54 0.24 23.45 -8.43
N LYS A 55 0.95 24.51 -8.76
CA LYS A 55 0.51 25.90 -8.67
C LYS A 55 -0.90 26.18 -9.23
N PRO A 56 -1.33 25.64 -10.38
CA PRO A 56 -2.69 25.85 -10.90
C PRO A 56 -3.80 25.32 -9.96
N TYR A 57 -3.51 24.32 -9.14
CA TYR A 57 -4.47 23.72 -8.20
C TYR A 57 -4.59 24.52 -6.90
N LEU A 58 -3.54 25.27 -6.52
CA LEU A 58 -3.52 26.07 -5.29
C LEU A 58 -4.44 27.31 -5.37
N THR A 59 -5.05 27.58 -6.49
CA THR A 59 -6.14 28.58 -6.62
C THR A 59 -7.45 28.10 -5.99
N ASP A 60 -7.60 26.79 -5.80
CA ASP A 60 -8.69 26.17 -5.05
C ASP A 60 -8.25 26.04 -3.58
N SER A 61 -8.94 26.71 -2.67
CA SER A 61 -8.60 26.76 -1.24
C SER A 61 -8.61 25.39 -0.54
N ARG A 62 -9.14 24.34 -1.17
CA ARG A 62 -9.09 22.97 -0.67
C ARG A 62 -7.70 22.35 -0.81
N PHE A 63 -6.84 22.84 -1.68
CA PHE A 63 -5.51 22.32 -1.97
C PHE A 63 -4.42 23.09 -1.24
N SER A 64 -3.52 22.37 -0.62
CA SER A 64 -2.31 22.89 -0.01
C SER A 64 -1.08 22.11 -0.47
N PHE A 65 0.07 22.78 -0.51
CA PHE A 65 1.34 22.20 -0.92
C PHE A 65 2.41 22.46 0.13
N THR A 66 3.16 21.42 0.46
CA THR A 66 4.32 21.46 1.34
C THR A 66 5.49 20.73 0.71
N HIS A 67 6.69 21.09 1.13
CA HIS A 67 7.94 20.53 0.61
C HIS A 67 8.84 20.14 1.80
N ASN A 68 9.31 18.90 1.83
CA ASN A 68 10.24 18.43 2.84
C ASN A 68 11.62 19.04 2.62
N VAL A 69 12.26 19.53 3.68
CA VAL A 69 13.62 20.13 3.63
C VAL A 69 14.68 19.12 3.15
N LYS A 70 14.46 17.82 3.42
CA LYS A 70 15.31 16.71 2.99
C LYS A 70 14.45 15.54 2.58
N ARG A 71 14.98 14.66 1.75
CA ARG A 71 14.32 13.41 1.38
C ARG A 71 14.15 12.51 2.59
N LEU A 72 12.91 12.10 2.86
CA LEU A 72 12.54 11.23 3.98
C LEU A 72 12.46 9.75 3.55
N GLY A 73 12.02 9.47 2.33
CA GLY A 73 11.70 8.14 1.83
C GLY A 73 10.20 7.81 1.96
N ILE A 74 9.76 6.72 1.34
CA ILE A 74 8.34 6.41 1.13
C ILE A 74 7.55 6.41 2.45
N GLY A 75 7.92 5.56 3.41
CA GLY A 75 7.16 5.41 4.66
C GLY A 75 7.13 6.69 5.49
N SER A 76 8.29 7.36 5.64
CA SER A 76 8.38 8.61 6.39
C SER A 76 7.62 9.76 5.70
N ASN A 77 7.59 9.79 4.36
CA ASN A 77 6.80 10.79 3.61
C ASN A 77 5.29 10.56 3.78
N TRP A 78 4.82 9.31 3.77
CA TRP A 78 3.42 8.99 4.06
C TRP A 78 3.06 9.35 5.50
N ASN A 79 3.95 9.08 6.46
CA ASN A 79 3.76 9.46 7.86
C ASN A 79 3.73 10.98 8.06
N ALA A 80 4.55 11.75 7.32
CA ALA A 80 4.48 13.20 7.34
C ALA A 80 3.11 13.70 6.87
N CYS A 81 2.53 13.08 5.83
CA CYS A 81 1.18 13.41 5.37
C CYS A 81 0.12 13.18 6.47
N LEU A 82 0.23 12.12 7.28
CA LEU A 82 -0.71 11.83 8.36
C LEU A 82 -0.75 12.90 9.45
N SER A 83 0.26 13.77 9.53
CA SER A 83 0.28 14.90 10.47
C SER A 83 -0.58 16.08 10.04
N PHE A 84 -1.04 16.10 8.78
CA PHE A 84 -1.90 17.16 8.26
C PHE A 84 -3.39 16.84 8.46
N GLY A 85 -4.20 17.91 8.53
CA GLY A 85 -5.64 17.82 8.56
C GLY A 85 -6.22 17.20 9.84
N GLN A 86 -7.55 17.22 9.93
CA GLN A 86 -8.31 16.72 11.09
C GLN A 86 -9.67 16.16 10.66
N ALA A 87 -9.85 15.85 9.37
CA ALA A 87 -11.10 15.29 8.89
C ALA A 87 -11.29 13.85 9.40
N PRO A 88 -12.54 13.39 9.58
CA PRO A 88 -12.84 12.07 10.14
C PRO A 88 -12.41 10.91 9.22
N TYR A 89 -12.22 11.17 7.93
CA TYR A 89 -11.76 10.18 6.97
C TYR A 89 -10.43 10.59 6.36
N ILE A 90 -9.59 9.59 6.07
CA ILE A 90 -8.27 9.72 5.46
C ILE A 90 -8.26 8.94 4.16
N GLN A 91 -7.71 9.55 3.12
CA GLN A 91 -7.51 8.95 1.82
C GLN A 91 -6.15 9.33 1.24
N PHE A 92 -5.37 8.35 0.79
CA PHE A 92 -4.19 8.60 -0.03
C PHE A 92 -4.55 8.55 -1.52
N LEU A 93 -3.92 9.41 -2.31
CA LEU A 93 -3.83 9.24 -3.76
C LEU A 93 -2.37 9.39 -4.17
N PHE A 94 -1.79 8.35 -4.75
CA PHE A 94 -0.41 8.42 -5.21
C PHE A 94 -0.30 9.19 -6.53
N GLN A 95 0.87 9.75 -6.75
CA GLN A 95 1.17 10.70 -7.84
C GLN A 95 0.94 10.17 -9.26
N ASP A 96 0.81 8.87 -9.43
CA ASP A 96 0.69 8.14 -10.69
C ASP A 96 -0.67 7.44 -10.87
N ASP A 97 -1.51 7.40 -9.81
CA ASP A 97 -2.85 6.83 -9.85
C ASP A 97 -3.93 7.89 -10.12
N HIS A 98 -5.14 7.46 -10.42
CA HIS A 98 -6.27 8.38 -10.52
C HIS A 98 -7.61 7.72 -10.17
N TRP A 99 -8.58 8.53 -9.75
CA TRP A 99 -9.93 8.09 -9.43
C TRP A 99 -10.94 8.46 -10.50
N TYR A 100 -11.98 7.64 -10.61
CA TYR A 100 -13.19 8.01 -11.34
C TYR A 100 -14.09 8.89 -10.45
N THR A 101 -14.92 9.68 -11.09
CA THR A 101 -15.70 10.76 -10.45
C THR A 101 -16.49 10.36 -9.18
N PRO A 102 -17.11 9.17 -9.04
CA PRO A 102 -17.92 8.87 -7.86
C PRO A 102 -17.12 8.29 -6.67
N TYR A 103 -15.78 8.15 -6.75
CA TYR A 103 -14.97 7.41 -5.77
C TYR A 103 -15.23 7.85 -4.32
N LEU A 104 -15.03 9.14 -4.01
CA LEU A 104 -15.17 9.64 -2.64
C LEU A 104 -16.59 9.47 -2.11
N ARG A 105 -17.58 9.80 -2.92
CA ARG A 105 -18.99 9.66 -2.57
C ARG A 105 -19.36 8.21 -2.27
N ARG A 106 -18.94 7.27 -3.13
CA ARG A 106 -19.24 5.84 -2.94
C ARG A 106 -18.64 5.30 -1.65
N CYS A 107 -17.40 5.68 -1.31
CA CYS A 107 -16.79 5.30 -0.04
C CYS A 107 -17.59 5.84 1.17
N LEU A 108 -18.02 7.10 1.14
CA LEU A 108 -18.81 7.69 2.23
C LEU A 108 -20.18 7.03 2.39
N GLU A 109 -20.84 6.66 1.29
CA GLU A 109 -22.10 5.91 1.31
C GLU A 109 -21.95 4.57 2.04
N ILE A 110 -20.85 3.84 1.79
CA ILE A 110 -20.54 2.58 2.48
C ILE A 110 -20.30 2.81 3.98
N PHE A 111 -19.57 3.84 4.38
CA PHE A 111 -19.38 4.17 5.80
C PHE A 111 -20.69 4.54 6.50
N ALA A 112 -21.59 5.26 5.82
CA ALA A 112 -22.88 5.62 6.37
C ALA A 112 -23.77 4.39 6.62
N GLN A 113 -23.73 3.42 5.70
CA GLN A 113 -24.49 2.16 5.79
C GLN A 113 -23.87 1.18 6.79
N ASN A 114 -22.56 1.26 7.04
CA ASN A 114 -21.80 0.34 7.88
C ASN A 114 -20.96 1.08 8.93
N PRO A 115 -21.55 1.66 9.99
CA PRO A 115 -20.82 2.49 10.95
C PRO A 115 -19.69 1.78 11.69
N SER A 116 -19.74 0.45 11.79
CA SER A 116 -18.78 -0.39 12.53
C SER A 116 -17.48 -0.72 11.77
N ILE A 117 -17.37 -0.37 10.48
CA ILE A 117 -16.15 -0.62 9.72
C ILE A 117 -15.15 0.53 9.92
N GLY A 118 -13.85 0.21 9.84
CA GLY A 118 -12.78 1.19 9.93
C GLY A 118 -12.21 1.63 8.59
N PHE A 119 -12.40 0.82 7.53
CA PHE A 119 -11.96 1.20 6.20
C PHE A 119 -12.79 0.53 5.09
N VAL A 120 -12.76 1.16 3.93
CA VAL A 120 -13.36 0.67 2.68
C VAL A 120 -12.23 0.47 1.68
N SER A 121 -12.11 -0.72 1.13
CA SER A 121 -11.25 -1.04 -0.01
C SER A 121 -12.12 -1.11 -1.27
N VAL A 122 -11.62 -0.53 -2.36
CA VAL A 122 -12.35 -0.38 -3.62
C VAL A 122 -11.61 -1.14 -4.73
N ASP A 123 -12.33 -1.77 -5.65
CA ASP A 123 -11.72 -2.36 -6.83
C ASP A 123 -11.24 -1.27 -7.82
N HIS A 124 -10.24 -1.60 -8.63
CA HIS A 124 -9.62 -0.67 -9.56
C HIS A 124 -9.05 -1.39 -10.78
N MET A 125 -8.88 -0.62 -11.85
CA MET A 125 -8.22 -1.08 -13.07
C MET A 125 -6.70 -0.98 -12.96
N TYR A 126 -5.98 -1.76 -13.76
CA TYR A 126 -4.55 -1.57 -14.01
C TYR A 126 -4.38 -0.91 -15.39
N GLU A 127 -3.71 0.25 -15.42
CA GLU A 127 -3.31 0.93 -16.65
C GLU A 127 -1.83 0.73 -16.92
N TYR A 128 -1.52 0.15 -18.07
CA TYR A 128 -0.14 -0.19 -18.43
C TYR A 128 0.47 0.81 -19.40
N GLU A 129 1.66 1.32 -19.07
CA GLU A 129 2.48 2.05 -20.03
C GLU A 129 2.91 1.13 -21.18
N LYS A 130 2.97 1.65 -22.42
CA LYS A 130 3.36 0.83 -23.60
C LYS A 130 4.72 0.17 -23.40
N GLY A 131 4.80 -1.13 -23.67
CA GLY A 131 6.03 -1.92 -23.59
C GLY A 131 6.36 -2.46 -22.19
N ILE A 132 5.43 -2.40 -21.24
CA ILE A 132 5.62 -3.02 -19.93
C ILE A 132 5.39 -4.53 -20.01
N ASP A 133 6.45 -5.30 -19.73
CA ASP A 133 6.34 -6.73 -19.44
C ASP A 133 5.83 -6.94 -18.01
N GLY A 134 4.78 -7.73 -17.84
CA GLY A 134 4.24 -8.06 -16.50
C GLY A 134 2.77 -7.76 -16.31
N ALA A 135 2.07 -7.27 -17.35
CA ALA A 135 0.61 -7.12 -17.32
C ALA A 135 -0.09 -8.40 -16.81
N SER A 136 0.35 -9.58 -17.24
CA SER A 136 -0.18 -10.88 -16.82
C SER A 136 -0.10 -11.13 -15.31
N ILE A 137 0.89 -10.55 -14.60
CA ILE A 137 1.04 -10.71 -13.15
C ILE A 137 -0.04 -9.91 -12.42
N TYR A 138 -0.25 -8.66 -12.78
CA TYR A 138 -1.25 -7.80 -12.15
C TYR A 138 -2.66 -8.31 -12.44
N GLU A 139 -2.94 -8.73 -13.67
CA GLU A 139 -4.22 -9.35 -14.02
C GLU A 139 -4.46 -10.64 -13.23
N SER A 140 -3.43 -11.50 -13.06
CA SER A 140 -3.56 -12.71 -12.24
C SER A 140 -3.84 -12.39 -10.75
N TRP A 141 -3.30 -11.30 -10.21
CA TRP A 141 -3.60 -10.84 -8.86
C TRP A 141 -5.03 -10.31 -8.74
N ARG A 142 -5.50 -9.60 -9.76
CA ARG A 142 -6.88 -9.13 -9.85
C ARG A 142 -7.86 -10.30 -9.91
N ASP A 143 -7.58 -11.32 -10.73
CA ASP A 143 -8.39 -12.53 -10.83
C ASP A 143 -8.43 -13.29 -9.50
N LEU A 144 -7.30 -13.43 -8.82
CA LEU A 144 -7.24 -14.04 -7.50
C LEU A 144 -8.05 -13.23 -6.46
N ARG A 145 -7.98 -11.91 -6.51
CA ARG A 145 -8.76 -11.03 -5.65
C ARG A 145 -10.25 -11.23 -5.91
N ARG A 146 -10.71 -11.18 -7.14
CA ARG A 146 -12.11 -11.39 -7.54
C ARG A 146 -12.62 -12.80 -7.21
N THR A 147 -11.76 -13.81 -7.31
CA THR A 147 -12.14 -15.20 -6.99
C THR A 147 -12.30 -15.44 -5.49
N HIS A 148 -11.50 -14.77 -4.66
CA HIS A 148 -11.41 -15.08 -3.23
C HIS A 148 -11.94 -14.01 -2.30
N LEU A 149 -12.23 -12.81 -2.79
CA LEU A 149 -12.73 -11.69 -2.02
C LEU A 149 -14.16 -11.38 -2.43
N ALA A 150 -15.13 -11.84 -1.63
CA ALA A 150 -16.53 -11.51 -1.86
C ALA A 150 -16.77 -10.02 -1.56
N PRO A 151 -17.62 -9.32 -2.34
CA PRO A 151 -18.06 -7.97 -2.00
C PRO A 151 -18.76 -7.92 -0.64
N GLY A 152 -18.62 -6.80 0.08
CA GLY A 152 -19.35 -6.57 1.31
C GLY A 152 -18.48 -6.51 2.57
N LEU A 153 -19.11 -6.78 3.71
CA LEU A 153 -18.53 -6.67 5.05
C LEU A 153 -17.61 -7.86 5.37
N HIS A 154 -16.42 -7.57 5.84
CA HIS A 154 -15.44 -8.54 6.30
C HIS A 154 -15.05 -8.32 7.76
N ASN A 155 -14.97 -9.41 8.51
CA ASN A 155 -14.37 -9.38 9.84
C ASN A 155 -12.83 -9.32 9.71
N GLY A 156 -12.22 -8.29 10.27
CA GLY A 156 -10.79 -8.03 10.10
C GLY A 156 -9.90 -9.18 10.57
N THR A 157 -10.09 -9.67 11.79
CA THR A 157 -9.24 -10.74 12.35
C THR A 157 -9.41 -12.08 11.65
N LYS A 158 -10.64 -12.44 11.24
CA LYS A 158 -10.89 -13.65 10.44
C LYS A 158 -10.23 -13.55 9.08
N PHE A 159 -10.35 -12.40 8.43
CA PHE A 159 -9.73 -12.14 7.13
C PHE A 159 -8.20 -12.17 7.23
N LEU A 160 -7.61 -11.56 8.25
CA LEU A 160 -6.16 -11.59 8.48
C LEU A 160 -5.63 -13.02 8.60
N ARG A 161 -6.28 -13.89 9.38
CA ARG A 161 -5.89 -15.30 9.50
C ARG A 161 -5.97 -16.04 8.17
N TRP A 162 -7.03 -15.82 7.40
CA TRP A 162 -7.18 -16.37 6.06
C TRP A 162 -6.05 -15.90 5.12
N TRP A 163 -5.68 -14.63 5.18
CA TRP A 163 -4.63 -14.04 4.34
C TRP A 163 -3.22 -14.48 4.75
N ILE A 164 -2.95 -14.62 6.04
CA ILE A 164 -1.70 -15.23 6.57
C ILE A 164 -1.50 -16.64 6.01
N ASN A 165 -2.55 -17.46 5.91
CA ASN A 165 -2.45 -18.81 5.35
C ASN A 165 -2.11 -18.81 3.85
N ARG A 166 -2.20 -17.67 3.20
CA ARG A 166 -1.77 -17.38 1.81
C ARG A 166 -0.46 -16.57 1.75
N ASP A 167 0.31 -16.60 2.83
CA ASP A 167 1.59 -15.91 2.96
C ASP A 167 1.49 -14.39 2.68
N LEU A 168 0.34 -13.76 2.97
CA LEU A 168 0.00 -12.35 2.68
C LEU A 168 0.12 -11.99 1.18
N HIS A 169 -0.21 -12.92 0.29
CA HIS A 169 -0.08 -12.72 -1.16
C HIS A 169 -1.30 -13.25 -1.94
N PRO A 170 -1.75 -12.48 -2.97
CA PRO A 170 -1.36 -11.10 -3.30
C PRO A 170 -1.81 -10.08 -2.25
N ASN A 171 -1.58 -8.77 -2.50
CA ASN A 171 -2.20 -7.71 -1.70
C ASN A 171 -3.71 -7.75 -1.94
N MET A 172 -4.47 -8.28 -0.98
CA MET A 172 -5.91 -8.48 -1.10
C MET A 172 -6.73 -7.24 -0.70
N ILE A 173 -6.12 -6.32 0.05
CA ILE A 173 -6.77 -5.06 0.44
C ILE A 173 -6.65 -4.04 -0.70
N GLY A 174 -5.50 -3.98 -1.35
CA GLY A 174 -5.20 -3.03 -2.41
C GLY A 174 -4.20 -1.96 -1.98
N GLU A 175 -3.87 -1.13 -2.93
CA GLU A 175 -2.97 0.00 -2.76
C GLU A 175 -3.66 1.13 -1.97
N PRO A 176 -2.93 1.92 -1.18
CA PRO A 176 -3.51 3.02 -0.39
C PRO A 176 -4.32 4.02 -1.21
N SER A 177 -4.05 4.17 -2.51
CA SER A 177 -4.86 4.99 -3.42
C SER A 177 -6.33 4.54 -3.51
N PHE A 178 -6.62 3.28 -3.16
CA PHE A 178 -7.96 2.68 -3.26
C PHE A 178 -8.50 2.20 -1.91
N VAL A 179 -8.00 2.78 -0.81
CA VAL A 179 -8.46 2.44 0.56
C VAL A 179 -8.74 3.71 1.35
N MET A 180 -10.03 3.99 1.61
CA MET A 180 -10.45 5.06 2.50
C MET A 180 -10.56 4.56 3.94
N MET A 181 -9.98 5.29 4.90
CA MET A 181 -9.86 4.88 6.29
C MET A 181 -10.51 5.90 7.23
N LYS A 182 -11.06 5.44 8.35
CA LYS A 182 -11.44 6.31 9.46
C LYS A 182 -10.18 6.80 10.20
N ARG A 183 -10.12 8.08 10.51
CA ARG A 183 -8.99 8.68 11.23
C ARG A 183 -8.72 8.03 12.58
N ASP A 184 -9.76 7.80 13.38
CA ASP A 184 -9.63 7.17 14.69
C ASP A 184 -9.04 5.75 14.63
N VAL A 185 -9.30 5.01 13.55
CA VAL A 185 -8.70 3.68 13.33
C VAL A 185 -7.24 3.80 12.93
N VAL A 186 -6.89 4.79 12.08
CA VAL A 186 -5.50 5.09 11.71
C VAL A 186 -4.69 5.50 12.93
N GLU A 187 -5.21 6.37 13.79
CA GLU A 187 -4.56 6.82 15.02
C GLU A 187 -4.28 5.67 15.98
N ARG A 188 -5.24 4.76 16.17
CA ARG A 188 -5.03 3.53 16.98
C ARG A 188 -4.04 2.55 16.35
N THR A 189 -3.97 2.48 15.03
CA THR A 189 -3.06 1.58 14.30
C THR A 189 -1.62 2.12 14.29
N GLY A 190 -1.47 3.43 14.34
CA GLY A 190 -0.18 4.13 14.31
C GLY A 190 0.36 4.33 12.89
N PHE A 191 1.64 4.67 12.80
CA PHE A 191 2.32 5.04 11.57
C PHE A 191 2.67 3.85 10.67
N PHE A 192 2.86 4.12 9.38
CA PHE A 192 3.48 3.17 8.43
C PHE A 192 4.93 2.89 8.83
N ARG A 193 5.41 1.70 8.51
CA ARG A 193 6.81 1.35 8.76
C ARG A 193 7.74 2.09 7.79
N GLU A 194 8.77 2.71 8.35
CA GLU A 194 9.74 3.49 7.56
C GLU A 194 10.90 2.64 7.02
N ASP A 195 11.08 1.44 7.58
CA ASP A 195 12.11 0.48 7.16
C ASP A 195 11.64 -0.49 6.05
N MET A 196 10.44 -0.28 5.50
CA MET A 196 9.89 -1.01 4.37
C MET A 196 9.67 -0.10 3.17
N THR A 197 9.78 -0.65 1.96
CA THR A 197 9.67 0.10 0.71
C THR A 197 8.69 -0.48 -0.30
N GLN A 198 8.40 -1.78 -0.21
CA GLN A 198 7.53 -2.50 -1.14
C GLN A 198 6.25 -3.01 -0.48
N SER A 199 6.35 -3.50 0.75
CA SER A 199 5.24 -4.16 1.44
C SER A 199 4.79 -3.38 2.68
N LEU A 200 5.06 -2.07 2.72
CA LEU A 200 4.68 -1.24 3.87
C LEU A 200 3.16 -1.08 3.98
N ASP A 201 2.44 -1.09 2.89
CA ASP A 201 0.98 -1.13 2.82
C ASP A 201 0.44 -2.48 3.34
N VAL A 202 0.98 -3.61 2.86
CA VAL A 202 0.60 -4.95 3.33
C VAL A 202 0.83 -5.08 4.84
N GLU A 203 1.96 -4.62 5.35
CA GLU A 203 2.24 -4.60 6.80
C GLU A 203 1.21 -3.75 7.54
N TYR A 204 0.91 -2.56 7.02
CA TYR A 204 -0.07 -1.66 7.62
C TYR A 204 -1.46 -2.27 7.66
N TRP A 205 -1.90 -2.90 6.57
CA TRP A 205 -3.17 -3.61 6.51
C TRP A 205 -3.25 -4.73 7.54
N THR A 206 -2.15 -5.45 7.80
CA THR A 206 -2.16 -6.50 8.84
C THR A 206 -2.42 -5.96 10.24
N ARG A 207 -1.92 -4.76 10.56
CA ARG A 207 -2.23 -4.08 11.84
C ARG A 207 -3.64 -3.52 11.86
N LEU A 208 -4.08 -2.90 10.76
CA LEU A 208 -5.41 -2.34 10.63
C LEU A 208 -6.49 -3.41 10.82
N LEU A 209 -6.33 -4.57 10.19
CA LEU A 209 -7.25 -5.72 10.29
C LEU A 209 -7.39 -6.31 11.71
N GLN A 210 -6.42 -6.08 12.59
CA GLN A 210 -6.54 -6.47 14.01
C GLN A 210 -7.41 -5.52 14.81
N ASN A 211 -7.59 -4.30 14.31
CA ASN A 211 -8.26 -3.21 15.03
C ASN A 211 -9.69 -2.96 14.57
N THR A 212 -10.10 -3.46 13.39
CA THR A 212 -11.42 -3.15 12.83
C THR A 212 -11.90 -4.16 11.79
N ASN A 213 -13.20 -4.12 11.53
CA ASN A 213 -13.81 -4.70 10.34
C ASN A 213 -13.67 -3.74 9.16
N TRP A 214 -13.91 -4.24 7.96
CA TRP A 214 -13.76 -3.48 6.73
C TRP A 214 -14.78 -3.92 5.68
N TYR A 215 -14.91 -3.13 4.62
CA TYR A 215 -15.81 -3.40 3.51
C TYR A 215 -15.03 -3.46 2.20
N PHE A 216 -15.28 -4.46 1.39
CA PHE A 216 -14.83 -4.52 0.01
C PHE A 216 -15.93 -4.05 -0.92
N LEU A 217 -15.69 -2.94 -1.62
CA LEU A 217 -16.56 -2.39 -2.64
C LEU A 217 -16.08 -2.87 -4.01
N ASP A 218 -16.79 -3.82 -4.60
CA ASP A 218 -16.51 -4.41 -5.92
C ASP A 218 -17.01 -3.48 -7.04
N GLU A 219 -16.48 -2.26 -7.04
CA GLU A 219 -16.70 -1.27 -8.10
C GLU A 219 -15.36 -0.74 -8.55
N GLU A 220 -15.13 -0.71 -9.87
CA GLU A 220 -13.93 -0.13 -10.46
C GLU A 220 -14.04 1.39 -10.43
N LEU A 221 -13.47 2.03 -9.40
CA LEU A 221 -13.60 3.47 -9.18
C LEU A 221 -12.31 4.26 -9.39
N GLY A 222 -11.35 3.68 -10.09
CA GLY A 222 -10.09 4.32 -10.44
C GLY A 222 -9.12 3.37 -11.11
N ALA A 223 -7.91 3.84 -11.37
CA ALA A 223 -6.88 3.04 -11.99
C ALA A 223 -5.51 3.22 -11.31
N PHE A 224 -4.87 2.08 -11.05
CA PHE A 224 -3.46 1.98 -10.66
C PHE A 224 -2.59 1.95 -11.92
N ARG A 225 -1.63 2.86 -12.02
CA ARG A 225 -0.77 2.94 -13.19
C ARG A 225 0.50 2.12 -13.02
N VAL A 226 0.72 1.20 -13.97
CA VAL A 226 1.92 0.35 -14.02
C VAL A 226 2.89 0.91 -15.06
N HIS A 227 4.03 1.41 -14.59
CA HIS A 227 5.05 2.01 -15.44
C HIS A 227 6.49 1.69 -14.97
N ALA A 228 7.45 1.78 -15.89
CA ALA A 228 8.83 1.34 -15.63
C ALA A 228 9.57 2.14 -14.54
N LYS A 229 9.16 3.38 -14.31
CA LYS A 229 9.75 4.30 -13.30
C LYS A 229 9.09 4.18 -11.93
N GLY A 230 8.00 3.43 -11.79
CA GLY A 230 7.26 3.26 -10.54
C GLY A 230 8.10 2.64 -9.43
N ALA A 231 7.76 2.97 -8.18
CA ALA A 231 8.44 2.42 -7.00
C ALA A 231 8.33 0.89 -6.96
N SER A 232 7.16 0.33 -7.28
CA SER A 232 6.91 -1.11 -7.34
C SER A 232 7.82 -1.81 -8.35
N ALA A 233 7.98 -1.26 -9.56
CA ALA A 233 8.85 -1.82 -10.59
C ALA A 233 10.33 -1.80 -10.16
N LYS A 234 10.79 -0.73 -9.48
CA LYS A 234 12.13 -0.64 -8.92
C LYS A 234 12.35 -1.69 -7.83
N ASN A 235 11.47 -1.74 -6.85
CA ASN A 235 11.59 -2.63 -5.70
C ASN A 235 11.51 -4.11 -6.11
N GLN A 236 10.72 -4.43 -7.12
CA GLN A 236 10.66 -5.78 -7.70
C GLN A 236 12.00 -6.18 -8.32
N ARG A 237 12.65 -5.27 -9.09
CA ARG A 237 14.01 -5.51 -9.62
C ARG A 237 15.04 -5.69 -8.50
N GLU A 238 14.89 -4.99 -7.39
CA GLU A 238 15.74 -5.09 -6.20
C GLU A 238 15.43 -6.33 -5.34
N GLY A 239 14.37 -7.09 -5.63
CA GLY A 239 13.97 -8.29 -4.91
C GLY A 239 13.46 -8.04 -3.49
N MET A 240 12.98 -6.83 -3.20
CA MET A 240 12.53 -6.43 -1.86
C MET A 240 11.22 -7.08 -1.44
N GLY A 241 10.28 -7.29 -2.38
CA GLY A 241 8.94 -7.74 -2.05
C GLY A 241 8.87 -9.08 -1.30
N LEU A 242 9.67 -10.07 -1.69
CA LEU A 242 9.71 -11.36 -0.98
C LEU A 242 10.31 -11.23 0.42
N PHE A 243 11.38 -10.42 0.54
CA PHE A 243 12.04 -10.20 1.82
C PHE A 243 11.13 -9.45 2.79
N GLU A 244 10.52 -8.35 2.37
CA GLU A 244 9.65 -7.56 3.24
C GLU A 244 8.38 -8.33 3.64
N ARG A 245 7.86 -9.21 2.77
CA ARG A 245 6.78 -10.13 3.15
C ARG A 245 7.18 -11.10 4.25
N LEU A 246 8.38 -11.67 4.17
CA LEU A 246 8.94 -12.48 5.26
C LEU A 246 9.04 -11.66 6.55
N GLN A 247 9.46 -10.40 6.45
CA GLN A 247 9.54 -9.48 7.58
C GLN A 247 8.16 -9.21 8.18
N CYS A 248 7.12 -8.97 7.36
CA CYS A 248 5.73 -8.84 7.82
C CYS A 248 5.27 -10.08 8.61
N LEU A 249 5.48 -11.28 8.04
CA LEU A 249 5.12 -12.53 8.71
C LEU A 249 5.89 -12.74 10.00
N ASN A 250 7.17 -12.35 10.06
CA ASN A 250 7.99 -12.44 11.29
C ASN A 250 7.50 -11.48 12.39
N LEU A 251 7.05 -10.29 12.02
CA LEU A 251 6.45 -9.35 12.96
C LEU A 251 5.13 -9.89 13.50
N LEU A 252 4.26 -10.36 12.61
CA LEU A 252 2.97 -10.95 12.97
C LEU A 252 3.09 -12.19 13.85
N ALA A 253 4.11 -13.03 13.65
CA ALA A 253 4.32 -14.25 14.42
C ALA A 253 4.53 -14.01 15.93
N LYS A 254 4.77 -12.77 16.34
CA LYS A 254 4.84 -12.39 17.76
C LYS A 254 3.44 -12.27 18.41
N MET A 255 2.40 -12.05 17.61
CA MET A 255 1.04 -11.78 18.07
C MET A 255 0.03 -12.83 17.57
N VAL A 256 0.27 -13.38 16.38
CA VAL A 256 -0.63 -14.33 15.70
C VAL A 256 0.17 -15.62 15.44
N PRO A 257 -0.08 -16.72 16.20
CA PRO A 257 0.70 -17.96 16.09
C PRO A 257 0.71 -18.57 14.69
N GLU A 258 -0.36 -18.46 13.93
CA GLU A 258 -0.49 -18.97 12.55
C GLU A 258 0.55 -18.32 11.61
N ALA A 259 0.93 -17.07 11.87
CA ALA A 259 1.95 -16.37 11.09
C ALA A 259 3.34 -16.98 11.23
N ALA A 260 3.63 -17.69 12.33
CA ALA A 260 4.90 -18.40 12.47
C ALA A 260 5.02 -19.55 11.47
N VAL A 261 3.94 -20.26 11.16
CA VAL A 261 3.92 -21.34 10.17
C VAL A 261 4.12 -20.77 8.76
N ALA A 262 3.40 -19.69 8.44
CA ALA A 262 3.53 -19.00 7.15
C ALA A 262 4.95 -18.42 6.97
N ARG A 263 5.50 -17.78 8.01
CA ARG A 263 6.89 -17.29 8.03
C ARG A 263 7.88 -18.41 7.73
N ASP A 264 7.74 -19.56 8.40
CA ASP A 264 8.65 -20.69 8.24
C ASP A 264 8.60 -21.25 6.80
N ARG A 265 7.40 -21.35 6.19
CA ARG A 265 7.23 -21.69 4.76
C ARG A 265 7.93 -20.69 3.83
N ALA A 266 7.68 -19.40 4.05
CA ALA A 266 8.29 -18.33 3.25
C ALA A 266 9.81 -18.35 3.36
N LEU A 267 10.36 -18.58 4.57
CA LEU A 267 11.78 -18.66 4.82
C LEU A 267 12.43 -19.84 4.08
N VAL A 268 11.83 -21.04 4.16
CA VAL A 268 12.30 -22.23 3.42
C VAL A 268 12.30 -21.98 1.92
N SER A 269 11.20 -21.41 1.38
CA SER A 269 11.11 -21.05 -0.03
C SER A 269 12.19 -20.04 -0.46
N MET A 270 12.47 -19.03 0.37
CA MET A 270 13.53 -18.04 0.07
C MET A 270 14.93 -18.67 0.10
N VAL A 271 15.21 -19.55 1.05
CA VAL A 271 16.48 -20.28 1.09
C VAL A 271 16.65 -21.15 -0.16
N ALA A 272 15.64 -21.93 -0.53
CA ALA A 272 15.66 -22.75 -1.74
C ALA A 272 15.91 -21.89 -3.00
N LYS A 273 15.19 -20.76 -3.16
CA LYS A 273 15.42 -19.83 -4.27
C LYS A 273 16.80 -19.18 -4.26
N PHE A 274 17.35 -18.92 -3.09
CA PHE A 274 18.71 -18.39 -2.96
C PHE A 274 19.75 -19.40 -3.45
N PHE A 275 19.65 -20.66 -3.04
CA PHE A 275 20.56 -21.72 -3.48
C PHE A 275 20.42 -22.05 -4.96
N SER A 276 19.20 -22.17 -5.50
CA SER A 276 19.01 -22.42 -6.94
C SER A 276 19.61 -21.32 -7.82
N ARG A 277 19.55 -20.06 -7.41
CA ARG A 277 20.16 -18.94 -8.15
C ARG A 277 21.69 -18.96 -8.11
N ILE A 278 22.28 -19.45 -7.01
CA ILE A 278 23.75 -19.62 -6.94
C ILE A 278 24.18 -20.71 -7.90
N THR A 279 23.47 -21.85 -7.93
CA THR A 279 23.77 -22.97 -8.86
C THR A 279 23.55 -22.61 -10.31
N ASP A 280 22.50 -21.86 -10.64
CA ASP A 280 22.15 -21.46 -12.00
C ASP A 280 22.97 -20.25 -12.52
N ARG A 281 23.90 -19.71 -11.75
CA ARG A 281 24.67 -18.49 -12.08
C ARG A 281 23.83 -17.28 -12.49
N LYS A 282 22.55 -17.23 -12.14
CA LYS A 282 21.67 -16.08 -12.42
C LYS A 282 22.01 -14.90 -11.54
N LYS A 283 21.94 -13.68 -12.10
CA LYS A 283 22.15 -12.45 -11.31
C LYS A 283 21.18 -12.41 -10.11
N ILE A 284 21.75 -12.49 -8.92
CA ILE A 284 21.00 -12.32 -7.67
C ILE A 284 20.87 -10.81 -7.44
N SER A 285 19.66 -10.33 -7.19
CA SER A 285 19.47 -8.95 -6.74
C SER A 285 20.28 -8.71 -5.45
N VAL A 286 21.23 -7.79 -5.51
CA VAL A 286 22.19 -7.54 -4.42
C VAL A 286 21.49 -7.06 -3.16
N LYS A 287 20.48 -6.19 -3.30
CA LYS A 287 19.83 -5.55 -2.16
C LYS A 287 18.93 -6.50 -1.38
N GLY A 288 17.95 -7.15 -2.02
CA GLY A 288 17.06 -8.10 -1.36
C GLY A 288 17.81 -9.30 -0.75
N SER A 289 18.88 -9.76 -1.41
CA SER A 289 19.73 -10.84 -0.88
C SER A 289 20.55 -10.38 0.35
N GLY A 290 21.02 -9.14 0.35
CA GLY A 290 21.72 -8.55 1.50
C GLY A 290 20.83 -8.46 2.73
N GLU A 291 19.58 -7.98 2.55
CA GLU A 291 18.61 -7.90 3.64
C GLU A 291 18.20 -9.29 4.15
N PHE A 292 18.04 -10.27 3.26
CA PHE A 292 17.76 -11.65 3.65
C PHE A 292 18.90 -12.26 4.49
N ARG A 293 20.16 -12.05 4.10
CA ARG A 293 21.32 -12.48 4.90
C ARG A 293 21.32 -11.85 6.29
N ARG A 294 21.07 -10.53 6.38
CA ARG A 294 20.97 -9.82 7.67
C ARG A 294 19.85 -10.39 8.53
N PHE A 295 18.69 -10.70 7.93
CA PHE A 295 17.58 -11.35 8.63
C PHE A 295 18.03 -12.71 9.21
N CYS A 296 18.66 -13.57 8.43
CA CYS A 296 19.14 -14.88 8.89
C CYS A 296 20.14 -14.76 10.06
N LEU A 297 21.05 -13.79 9.97
CA LEU A 297 22.02 -13.53 11.03
C LEU A 297 21.36 -13.00 12.32
N ARG A 298 20.33 -12.16 12.21
CA ARG A 298 19.60 -11.62 13.35
C ARG A 298 18.65 -12.62 14.01
N HIS A 299 18.22 -13.64 13.27
CA HIS A 299 17.20 -14.60 13.71
C HIS A 299 17.63 -16.07 13.51
N PRO A 300 18.81 -16.51 14.00
CA PRO A 300 19.35 -17.84 13.72
C PRO A 300 18.44 -18.98 14.22
N LEU A 301 17.80 -18.79 15.38
CA LEU A 301 16.87 -19.79 15.93
C LEU A 301 15.59 -19.95 15.09
N VAL A 302 15.10 -18.86 14.51
CA VAL A 302 13.93 -18.89 13.59
C VAL A 302 14.29 -19.66 12.33
N VAL A 303 15.47 -19.38 11.76
CA VAL A 303 15.97 -20.06 10.57
C VAL A 303 16.18 -21.56 10.85
N GLY A 304 16.86 -21.91 11.93
CA GLY A 304 17.09 -23.30 12.32
C GLY A 304 15.80 -24.10 12.52
N LYS A 305 14.80 -23.53 13.24
CA LYS A 305 13.49 -24.16 13.42
C LYS A 305 12.73 -24.35 12.11
N ALA A 306 12.76 -23.36 11.20
CA ALA A 306 12.10 -23.47 9.90
C ALA A 306 12.71 -24.58 9.04
N MET A 307 14.05 -24.69 9.03
CA MET A 307 14.76 -25.75 8.30
C MET A 307 14.45 -27.14 8.87
N LEU A 308 14.50 -27.31 10.20
CA LEU A 308 14.14 -28.58 10.85
C LEU A 308 12.72 -29.03 10.51
N ARG A 309 11.73 -28.12 10.54
CA ARG A 309 10.34 -28.41 10.16
C ARG A 309 10.18 -28.81 8.71
N SER A 310 11.05 -28.34 7.82
CA SER A 310 11.01 -28.70 6.39
C SER A 310 11.57 -30.09 6.10
N ILE A 311 12.48 -30.59 6.96
CA ILE A 311 13.09 -31.92 6.86
C ILE A 311 12.16 -33.01 7.44
N LEU A 312 11.36 -32.63 8.46
CA LEU A 312 10.48 -33.57 9.18
C LEU A 312 9.07 -33.70 8.52
N ARG A 313 8.84 -33.06 7.41
CA ARG A 313 7.63 -33.18 6.56
C ARG A 313 7.96 -33.93 5.29
#